data_958f1e912945bd943d653b39f0f36309
#
_entry.id   958f1e912945bd943d653b39f0f36309
#
_cell.length_a   1.000
_cell.length_b   1.000
_cell.length_c   1.000
_cell.angle_alpha   90.00
_cell.angle_beta   90.00
_cell.angle_gamma   90.00
#
_symmetry.space_group_name_H-M   'P 1'
#
loop_
_entity.id
_entity.type
_entity.pdbx_description
1 polymer ?
#
loop_
_entity_poly.entity_id
_entity_poly.type
_entity_poly.pdbx_seq_one_letter_code
_entity_poly.pdbx_strand_id
1 'polypeptide(L)'
;MRILYLHQYFNTPDMPGSTRSYELAKRLVNNDHKVYLVTTKRDKYQDKQIGWTNESGIQVCWLPIAYSNQMGFFRRIYSFLLFSFKALKVCLKINVDVVFATSTPLTIAIPAIIHSKIRQIPLVFEVRDLWPEIPIAMGVIKSKIFIKMANWLENIAYRNSKRIIALSNGIQSGISQSGYPINQISVITNLSNMEKFNINGMFGNMDLNGLEWDENTPTVIYTGAFGHVNDVHYLVKIAEVMKKLNPRVKFIIAGEGIKGTNIREFAQKVDVLNKSLYVIDPLIKSEIPKLYARASIVTSLFINLKALWNNSANKFFDGLAAGKPIMINYSGWQRELLEKHKAGFYVPHDKPEEGAIKLNQILNDPSQLEFMGKAARQLAEEKFSIDAQYPRFEKVLLFALD
;
A
#
# COMPACT_ATOMS: atom_id res chain seq x y z
N MET A 1 2.36 3.42 -27.12
CA MET A 1 3.49 2.51 -26.79
C MET A 1 3.00 1.16 -26.27
N ARG A 2 3.84 0.12 -26.41
CA ARG A 2 3.62 -1.20 -25.83
C ARG A 2 4.48 -1.30 -24.57
N ILE A 3 3.85 -1.64 -23.43
CA ILE A 3 4.48 -1.61 -22.12
C ILE A 3 4.48 -3.01 -21.53
N LEU A 4 5.65 -3.51 -21.11
CA LEU A 4 5.75 -4.66 -20.23
C LEU A 4 5.71 -4.18 -18.79
N TYR A 5 4.65 -4.52 -18.06
CA TYR A 5 4.46 -4.14 -16.67
C TYR A 5 4.73 -5.36 -15.77
N LEU A 6 5.83 -5.34 -15.03
CA LEU A 6 6.17 -6.40 -14.07
C LEU A 6 5.73 -6.00 -12.66
N HIS A 7 4.81 -6.75 -12.07
CA HIS A 7 4.37 -6.57 -10.68
C HIS A 7 3.96 -7.91 -10.07
N GLN A 8 4.76 -8.43 -9.15
CA GLN A 8 4.50 -9.76 -8.57
C GLN A 8 3.19 -9.82 -7.76
N TYR A 9 2.76 -8.73 -7.15
CA TYR A 9 1.59 -8.67 -6.26
C TYR A 9 0.45 -7.81 -6.82
N PHE A 10 0.24 -7.90 -8.13
CA PHE A 10 -0.88 -7.22 -8.78
C PHE A 10 -2.23 -7.72 -8.25
N ASN A 11 -3.17 -6.79 -8.08
CA ASN A 11 -4.56 -7.08 -7.74
C ASN A 11 -5.50 -6.30 -8.63
N THR A 12 -6.64 -6.93 -8.97
CA THR A 12 -7.82 -6.27 -9.51
C THR A 12 -8.68 -5.69 -8.39
N PRO A 13 -9.68 -4.85 -8.68
CA PRO A 13 -10.60 -4.31 -7.66
C PRO A 13 -11.37 -5.38 -6.87
N ASP A 14 -11.55 -6.58 -7.43
CA ASP A 14 -12.24 -7.71 -6.81
C ASP A 14 -11.33 -8.57 -5.92
N MET A 15 -10.10 -8.11 -5.72
CA MET A 15 -9.13 -8.76 -4.86
C MET A 15 -8.79 -7.87 -3.65
N PRO A 16 -8.44 -8.46 -2.50
CA PRO A 16 -7.93 -7.68 -1.37
C PRO A 16 -6.53 -7.15 -1.66
N GLY A 17 -6.26 -5.90 -1.26
CA GLY A 17 -4.95 -5.27 -1.35
C GLY A 17 -4.90 -4.02 -2.22
N SER A 18 -3.68 -3.65 -2.63
CA SER A 18 -3.44 -2.43 -3.42
C SER A 18 -3.82 -2.61 -4.88
N THR A 19 -4.58 -1.67 -5.43
CA THR A 19 -4.92 -1.61 -6.86
C THR A 19 -4.16 -0.52 -7.61
N ARG A 20 -3.08 0.07 -7.04
CA ARG A 20 -2.27 1.11 -7.71
C ARG A 20 -1.88 0.71 -9.14
N SER A 21 -1.31 -0.49 -9.30
CA SER A 21 -0.87 -0.95 -10.61
C SER A 21 -2.03 -1.18 -11.60
N TYR A 22 -3.18 -1.61 -11.09
CA TYR A 22 -4.39 -1.72 -11.91
C TYR A 22 -4.87 -0.34 -12.38
N GLU A 23 -4.98 0.62 -11.47
CA GLU A 23 -5.45 1.97 -11.82
C GLU A 23 -4.52 2.66 -12.83
N LEU A 24 -3.20 2.56 -12.63
CA LEU A 24 -2.22 3.11 -13.57
C LEU A 24 -2.26 2.39 -14.92
N ALA A 25 -2.31 1.06 -14.93
CA ALA A 25 -2.35 0.27 -16.16
C ALA A 25 -3.65 0.51 -16.95
N LYS A 26 -4.80 0.62 -16.27
CA LYS A 26 -6.08 0.95 -16.89
C LYS A 26 -6.06 2.33 -17.55
N ARG A 27 -5.46 3.34 -16.89
CA ARG A 27 -5.30 4.68 -17.49
C ARG A 27 -4.37 4.64 -18.70
N LEU A 28 -3.29 3.85 -18.68
CA LEU A 28 -2.44 3.64 -19.86
C LEU A 28 -3.24 3.06 -21.02
N VAL A 29 -4.09 2.06 -20.76
CA VAL A 29 -4.96 1.46 -21.80
C VAL A 29 -5.95 2.49 -22.34
N ASN A 30 -6.56 3.29 -21.47
CA ASN A 30 -7.48 4.36 -21.88
C ASN A 30 -6.81 5.46 -22.71
N ASN A 31 -5.47 5.60 -22.60
CA ASN A 31 -4.65 6.52 -23.40
C ASN A 31 -3.96 5.79 -24.57
N ASP A 32 -4.61 4.77 -25.15
CA ASP A 32 -4.17 4.03 -26.34
C ASP A 32 -2.82 3.34 -26.23
N HIS A 33 -2.38 3.02 -25.01
CA HIS A 33 -1.20 2.18 -24.79
C HIS A 33 -1.59 0.71 -24.66
N LYS A 34 -0.73 -0.20 -25.13
CA LYS A 34 -0.89 -1.64 -24.95
C LYS A 34 -0.11 -2.09 -23.72
N VAL A 35 -0.79 -2.62 -22.72
CA VAL A 35 -0.17 -3.04 -21.46
C VAL A 35 -0.21 -4.56 -21.35
N TYR A 36 0.97 -5.16 -21.22
CA TYR A 36 1.19 -6.58 -20.91
C TYR A 36 1.70 -6.68 -19.47
N LEU A 37 0.88 -7.14 -18.57
CA LEU A 37 1.22 -7.22 -17.15
C LEU A 37 1.52 -8.68 -16.76
N VAL A 38 2.66 -8.91 -16.10
CA VAL A 38 3.05 -10.24 -15.60
C VAL A 38 3.04 -10.25 -14.09
N THR A 39 2.28 -11.16 -13.51
CA THR A 39 2.02 -11.24 -12.07
C THR A 39 1.92 -12.69 -11.56
N THR A 40 1.72 -12.84 -10.27
CA THR A 40 1.53 -14.14 -9.60
C THR A 40 0.04 -14.41 -9.32
N LYS A 41 -0.43 -15.60 -9.68
CA LYS A 41 -1.70 -16.14 -9.20
C LYS A 41 -1.46 -16.77 -7.83
N ARG A 42 -2.05 -16.17 -6.79
CA ARG A 42 -1.76 -16.55 -5.39
C ARG A 42 -2.69 -17.61 -4.80
N ASP A 43 -3.77 -17.95 -5.49
CA ASP A 43 -4.80 -18.88 -5.01
C ASP A 43 -4.24 -20.29 -4.88
N LYS A 44 -4.48 -20.92 -3.72
CA LYS A 44 -3.94 -22.23 -3.37
C LYS A 44 -4.48 -23.39 -4.20
N TYR A 45 -5.59 -23.21 -4.92
CA TYR A 45 -6.42 -24.33 -5.41
C TYR A 45 -6.72 -24.35 -6.90
N GLN A 46 -6.19 -23.43 -7.71
CA GLN A 46 -6.53 -23.38 -9.13
C GLN A 46 -5.30 -23.48 -10.04
N ASP A 47 -5.50 -24.22 -11.12
CA ASP A 47 -4.65 -24.44 -12.30
C ASP A 47 -3.17 -24.09 -12.18
N LYS A 48 -2.33 -25.13 -12.25
CA LYS A 48 -0.86 -25.01 -12.35
C LYS A 48 -0.40 -24.41 -13.69
N GLN A 49 -1.32 -23.96 -14.54
CA GLN A 49 -1.02 -23.43 -15.86
C GLN A 49 -0.86 -21.91 -15.85
N ILE A 50 0.02 -21.42 -16.72
CA ILE A 50 0.16 -19.99 -17.00
C ILE A 50 -1.09 -19.56 -17.77
N GLY A 51 -1.85 -18.61 -17.22
CA GLY A 51 -3.07 -18.09 -17.83
C GLY A 51 -2.95 -16.63 -18.24
N TRP A 52 -3.60 -16.27 -19.34
CA TRP A 52 -3.79 -14.90 -19.77
C TRP A 52 -5.24 -14.50 -19.60
N THR A 53 -5.48 -13.31 -19.03
CA THR A 53 -6.80 -12.69 -18.92
C THR A 53 -6.75 -11.27 -19.45
N ASN A 54 -7.93 -10.75 -19.80
CA ASN A 54 -8.11 -9.34 -20.14
C ASN A 54 -8.80 -8.65 -18.96
N GLU A 55 -8.05 -7.80 -18.24
CA GLU A 55 -8.55 -7.05 -17.09
C GLU A 55 -8.76 -5.59 -17.50
N SER A 56 -9.96 -5.24 -17.99
CA SER A 56 -10.28 -3.88 -18.47
C SER A 56 -9.31 -3.37 -19.56
N GLY A 57 -8.96 -4.23 -20.53
CA GLY A 57 -8.02 -3.91 -21.61
C GLY A 57 -6.55 -4.23 -21.29
N ILE A 58 -6.22 -4.48 -20.05
CA ILE A 58 -4.87 -4.91 -19.63
C ILE A 58 -4.72 -6.39 -19.92
N GLN A 59 -3.70 -6.80 -20.70
CA GLN A 59 -3.36 -8.20 -20.93
C GLN A 59 -2.55 -8.72 -19.74
N VAL A 60 -3.18 -9.50 -18.86
CA VAL A 60 -2.56 -9.98 -17.61
C VAL A 60 -2.15 -11.44 -17.73
N CYS A 61 -0.87 -11.71 -17.53
CA CYS A 61 -0.31 -13.06 -17.43
C CYS A 61 -0.20 -13.48 -15.96
N TRP A 62 -0.94 -14.48 -15.57
CA TRP A 62 -0.96 -15.04 -14.22
C TRP A 62 -0.01 -16.23 -14.12
N LEU A 63 1.06 -16.10 -13.38
CA LEU A 63 2.02 -17.18 -13.11
C LEU A 63 1.58 -17.99 -11.88
N PRO A 64 1.47 -19.32 -11.99
CA PRO A 64 1.06 -20.17 -10.88
C PRO A 64 2.24 -20.34 -9.90
N ILE A 65 2.31 -19.44 -8.91
CA ILE A 65 3.35 -19.43 -7.89
C ILE A 65 2.70 -19.22 -6.54
N ALA A 66 2.83 -20.20 -5.67
CA ALA A 66 2.32 -20.10 -4.31
C ALA A 66 3.07 -19.02 -3.54
N TYR A 67 2.32 -18.09 -2.96
CA TYR A 67 2.85 -17.07 -2.06
C TYR A 67 1.83 -16.73 -0.96
N SER A 68 2.33 -16.61 0.25
CA SER A 68 1.56 -16.13 1.41
C SER A 68 2.48 -15.37 2.35
N ASN A 69 1.95 -14.35 3.01
CA ASN A 69 2.64 -13.61 4.07
C ASN A 69 2.98 -14.48 5.30
N GLN A 70 2.35 -15.65 5.42
CA GLN A 70 2.61 -16.63 6.48
C GLN A 70 3.79 -17.57 6.16
N MET A 71 4.30 -17.54 4.92
CA MET A 71 5.46 -18.39 4.54
C MET A 71 6.73 -17.96 5.26
N GLY A 72 7.53 -18.95 5.67
CA GLY A 72 8.87 -18.73 6.21
C GLY A 72 9.83 -18.12 5.19
N PHE A 73 10.91 -17.52 5.69
CA PHE A 73 11.88 -16.76 4.92
C PHE A 73 12.41 -17.45 3.65
N PHE A 74 12.88 -18.70 3.77
CA PHE A 74 13.43 -19.43 2.62
C PHE A 74 12.39 -19.78 1.55
N ARG A 75 11.15 -20.13 1.96
CA ARG A 75 10.06 -20.36 1.00
C ARG A 75 9.69 -19.10 0.24
N ARG A 76 9.75 -17.93 0.89
CA ARG A 76 9.51 -16.63 0.23
C ARG A 76 10.60 -16.32 -0.79
N ILE A 77 11.87 -16.51 -0.44
CA ILE A 77 12.99 -16.33 -1.39
C ILE A 77 12.83 -17.26 -2.60
N TYR A 78 12.52 -18.54 -2.36
CA TYR A 78 12.26 -19.49 -3.44
C TYR A 78 11.13 -19.01 -4.36
N SER A 79 10.00 -18.55 -3.80
CA SER A 79 8.88 -18.01 -4.60
C SER A 79 9.29 -16.79 -5.42
N PHE A 80 10.15 -15.90 -4.89
CA PHE A 80 10.65 -14.73 -5.61
C PHE A 80 11.55 -15.10 -6.78
N LEU A 81 12.47 -16.06 -6.58
CA LEU A 81 13.34 -16.53 -7.63
C LEU A 81 12.58 -17.30 -8.71
N LEU A 82 11.62 -18.15 -8.29
CA LEU A 82 10.75 -18.87 -9.21
C LEU A 82 9.90 -17.91 -10.06
N PHE A 83 9.38 -16.83 -9.44
CA PHE A 83 8.69 -15.77 -10.17
C PHE A 83 9.61 -15.14 -11.20
N SER A 84 10.81 -14.71 -10.80
CA SER A 84 11.78 -14.07 -11.69
C SER A 84 12.10 -14.94 -12.91
N PHE A 85 12.31 -16.24 -12.70
CA PHE A 85 12.59 -17.19 -13.77
C PHE A 85 11.40 -17.41 -14.72
N LYS A 86 10.18 -17.66 -14.17
CA LYS A 86 8.99 -17.85 -14.99
C LYS A 86 8.59 -16.57 -15.72
N ALA A 87 8.67 -15.42 -15.04
CA ALA A 87 8.39 -14.12 -15.64
C ALA A 87 9.32 -13.84 -16.81
N LEU A 88 10.63 -14.10 -16.68
CA LEU A 88 11.59 -13.91 -17.77
C LEU A 88 11.20 -14.72 -19.01
N LYS A 89 10.83 -15.99 -18.84
CA LYS A 89 10.40 -16.85 -19.96
C LYS A 89 9.19 -16.30 -20.71
N VAL A 90 8.25 -15.68 -19.99
CA VAL A 90 7.07 -15.03 -20.59
C VAL A 90 7.47 -13.72 -21.25
N CYS A 91 8.23 -12.87 -20.56
CA CYS A 91 8.65 -11.57 -21.04
C CYS A 91 9.40 -11.65 -22.38
N LEU A 92 10.30 -12.61 -22.54
CA LEU A 92 11.08 -12.79 -23.78
C LEU A 92 10.23 -13.08 -25.03
N LYS A 93 8.97 -13.51 -24.84
CA LYS A 93 8.00 -13.75 -25.92
C LYS A 93 7.16 -12.51 -26.28
N ILE A 94 7.25 -11.44 -25.49
CA ILE A 94 6.45 -10.23 -25.65
C ILE A 94 7.32 -9.14 -26.27
N ASN A 95 6.85 -8.54 -27.35
CA ASN A 95 7.55 -7.43 -28.00
C ASN A 95 6.94 -6.11 -27.50
N VAL A 96 7.76 -5.29 -26.84
CA VAL A 96 7.36 -4.04 -26.18
C VAL A 96 8.37 -2.93 -26.44
N ASP A 97 7.98 -1.70 -26.14
CA ASP A 97 8.80 -0.51 -26.37
C ASP A 97 9.50 -0.07 -25.06
N VAL A 98 8.93 -0.40 -23.90
CA VAL A 98 9.46 -0.07 -22.57
C VAL A 98 9.12 -1.15 -21.55
N VAL A 99 10.05 -1.37 -20.61
CA VAL A 99 9.81 -2.21 -19.42
C VAL A 99 9.54 -1.30 -18.23
N PHE A 100 8.42 -1.52 -17.56
CA PHE A 100 8.13 -0.94 -16.25
C PHE A 100 8.07 -2.06 -15.21
N ALA A 101 8.90 -1.96 -14.18
CA ALA A 101 8.94 -2.94 -13.10
C ALA A 101 8.80 -2.25 -11.73
N THR A 102 7.88 -2.75 -10.91
CA THR A 102 7.64 -2.21 -9.57
C THR A 102 8.11 -3.16 -8.48
N SER A 103 9.02 -2.72 -7.61
CA SER A 103 9.37 -3.45 -6.39
C SER A 103 8.12 -3.48 -5.50
N THR A 104 7.88 -4.34 -4.69
CA THR A 104 8.36 -5.44 -3.95
C THR A 104 7.98 -6.75 -4.62
N PRO A 105 8.79 -7.80 -4.66
CA PRO A 105 10.14 -7.88 -4.10
C PRO A 105 11.19 -7.29 -5.05
N LEU A 106 12.39 -7.00 -4.52
CA LEU A 106 13.51 -6.47 -5.30
C LEU A 106 13.95 -7.40 -6.46
N THR A 107 13.75 -8.71 -6.31
CA THR A 107 14.10 -9.72 -7.33
C THR A 107 13.35 -9.55 -8.64
N ILE A 108 12.30 -8.74 -8.69
CA ILE A 108 11.60 -8.38 -9.94
C ILE A 108 12.49 -7.61 -10.91
N ALA A 109 13.54 -6.97 -10.41
CA ALA A 109 14.55 -6.30 -11.22
C ALA A 109 15.29 -7.29 -12.14
N ILE A 110 15.45 -8.56 -11.73
CA ILE A 110 16.18 -9.57 -12.50
C ILE A 110 15.55 -9.79 -13.89
N PRO A 111 14.29 -10.22 -14.02
CA PRO A 111 13.65 -10.40 -15.33
C PRO A 111 13.54 -9.07 -16.10
N ALA A 112 13.32 -7.95 -15.40
CA ALA A 112 13.21 -6.64 -16.01
C ALA A 112 14.52 -6.22 -16.71
N ILE A 113 15.66 -6.31 -16.02
CA ILE A 113 16.98 -5.96 -16.54
C ILE A 113 17.37 -6.88 -17.69
N ILE A 114 17.19 -8.20 -17.54
CA ILE A 114 17.58 -9.17 -18.58
C ILE A 114 16.76 -8.91 -19.85
N HIS A 115 15.45 -8.73 -19.72
CA HIS A 115 14.60 -8.43 -20.88
C HIS A 115 14.97 -7.11 -21.54
N SER A 116 15.15 -6.04 -20.76
CA SER A 116 15.58 -4.72 -21.23
C SER A 116 16.89 -4.80 -22.04
N LYS A 117 17.89 -5.51 -21.51
CA LYS A 117 19.20 -5.66 -22.18
C LYS A 117 19.12 -6.50 -23.46
N ILE A 118 18.42 -7.64 -23.43
CA ILE A 118 18.29 -8.51 -24.61
C ILE A 118 17.55 -7.80 -25.74
N ARG A 119 16.52 -7.02 -25.42
CA ARG A 119 15.70 -6.30 -26.40
C ARG A 119 16.20 -4.89 -26.71
N GLN A 120 17.21 -4.40 -25.99
CA GLN A 120 17.76 -3.05 -26.10
C GLN A 120 16.69 -1.96 -25.93
N ILE A 121 15.79 -2.14 -24.96
CA ILE A 121 14.70 -1.23 -24.65
C ILE A 121 14.84 -0.65 -23.23
N PRO A 122 14.36 0.56 -22.97
CA PRO A 122 14.52 1.20 -21.67
C PRO A 122 13.78 0.46 -20.54
N LEU A 123 14.35 0.53 -19.35
CA LEU A 123 13.75 0.09 -18.09
C LEU A 123 13.41 1.30 -17.24
N VAL A 124 12.15 1.39 -16.81
CA VAL A 124 11.68 2.26 -15.71
C VAL A 124 11.44 1.40 -14.48
N PHE A 125 12.08 1.75 -13.37
CA PHE A 125 11.98 0.97 -12.13
C PHE A 125 11.26 1.77 -11.04
N GLU A 126 10.19 1.22 -10.48
CA GLU A 126 9.48 1.83 -9.35
C GLU A 126 9.98 1.23 -8.04
N VAL A 127 10.46 2.09 -7.14
CA VAL A 127 10.92 1.75 -5.79
C VAL A 127 9.82 2.13 -4.81
N ARG A 128 9.15 1.11 -4.27
CA ARG A 128 8.04 1.30 -3.31
C ARG A 128 8.53 1.42 -1.88
N ASP A 129 9.62 0.72 -1.57
CA ASP A 129 10.29 0.73 -0.28
C ASP A 129 11.80 0.60 -0.52
N LEU A 130 12.63 1.20 0.34
CA LEU A 130 14.07 1.02 0.30
C LEU A 130 14.44 -0.38 0.79
N TRP A 131 14.91 -1.20 -0.11
CA TRP A 131 15.37 -2.55 0.13
C TRP A 131 16.91 -2.61 -0.04
N PRO A 132 17.67 -3.22 0.88
CA PRO A 132 17.24 -4.04 2.02
C PRO A 132 17.09 -3.29 3.37
N GLU A 133 17.02 -1.97 3.39
CA GLU A 133 17.03 -1.16 4.62
C GLU A 133 15.96 -1.61 5.64
N ILE A 134 14.70 -1.75 5.20
CA ILE A 134 13.60 -2.12 6.10
C ILE A 134 13.79 -3.51 6.72
N PRO A 135 14.04 -4.60 5.97
CA PRO A 135 14.31 -5.93 6.54
C PRO A 135 15.53 -5.98 7.46
N ILE A 136 16.56 -5.18 7.20
CA ILE A 136 17.73 -5.05 8.08
C ILE A 136 17.34 -4.38 9.39
N ALA A 137 16.67 -3.23 9.30
CA ALA A 137 16.23 -2.46 10.46
C ALA A 137 15.26 -3.26 11.36
N MET A 138 14.47 -4.16 10.75
CA MET A 138 13.60 -5.10 11.47
C MET A 138 14.34 -6.32 12.04
N GLY A 139 15.63 -6.49 11.75
CA GLY A 139 16.39 -7.68 12.17
C GLY A 139 15.98 -8.98 11.47
N VAL A 140 15.24 -8.91 10.36
CA VAL A 140 14.84 -10.07 9.53
C VAL A 140 16.03 -10.60 8.74
N ILE A 141 16.88 -9.72 8.22
CA ILE A 141 18.12 -10.06 7.51
C ILE A 141 19.31 -9.65 8.39
N LYS A 142 19.98 -10.65 8.97
CA LYS A 142 21.15 -10.46 9.85
C LYS A 142 22.47 -10.86 9.17
N SER A 143 22.42 -11.76 8.20
CA SER A 143 23.62 -12.25 7.51
C SER A 143 24.24 -11.16 6.65
N LYS A 144 25.51 -10.84 6.91
CA LYS A 144 26.28 -9.85 6.13
C LYS A 144 26.37 -10.20 4.64
N ILE A 145 26.37 -11.50 4.30
CA ILE A 145 26.41 -11.98 2.91
C ILE A 145 25.08 -11.63 2.21
N PHE A 146 23.94 -11.96 2.85
CA PHE A 146 22.62 -11.61 2.27
C PHE A 146 22.41 -10.10 2.16
N ILE A 147 22.87 -9.32 3.15
CA ILE A 147 22.85 -7.85 3.07
C ILE A 147 23.66 -7.37 1.86
N LYS A 148 24.89 -7.87 1.68
CA LYS A 148 25.75 -7.49 0.55
C LYS A 148 25.12 -7.86 -0.80
N MET A 149 24.53 -9.05 -0.89
CA MET A 149 23.83 -9.50 -2.12
C MET A 149 22.60 -8.65 -2.43
N ALA A 150 21.81 -8.28 -1.40
CA ALA A 150 20.63 -7.45 -1.59
C ALA A 150 21.00 -6.02 -2.01
N ASN A 151 22.00 -5.39 -1.36
CA ASN A 151 22.53 -4.10 -1.77
C ASN A 151 23.12 -4.13 -3.19
N TRP A 152 23.80 -5.20 -3.56
CA TRP A 152 24.31 -5.39 -4.92
C TRP A 152 23.19 -5.46 -5.95
N LEU A 153 22.11 -6.23 -5.67
CA LEU A 153 20.95 -6.32 -6.55
C LEU A 153 20.22 -4.98 -6.68
N GLU A 154 20.06 -4.26 -5.56
CA GLU A 154 19.48 -2.91 -5.53
C GLU A 154 20.29 -1.96 -6.44
N ASN A 155 21.60 -1.89 -6.24
CA ASN A 155 22.47 -1.04 -7.05
C ASN A 155 22.42 -1.41 -8.55
N ILE A 156 22.37 -2.71 -8.87
CA ILE A 156 22.20 -3.16 -10.26
C ILE A 156 20.84 -2.73 -10.81
N ALA A 157 19.76 -2.83 -10.04
CA ALA A 157 18.44 -2.39 -10.46
C ALA A 157 18.47 -0.90 -10.82
N TYR A 158 19.04 -0.06 -9.95
CA TYR A 158 19.13 1.38 -10.18
C TYR A 158 20.00 1.70 -11.41
N ARG A 159 21.21 1.19 -11.49
CA ARG A 159 22.15 1.47 -12.59
C ARG A 159 21.67 1.02 -13.98
N ASN A 160 20.78 0.02 -14.04
CA ASN A 160 20.22 -0.44 -15.32
C ASN A 160 18.88 0.20 -15.65
N SER A 161 18.39 1.12 -14.81
CA SER A 161 17.16 1.85 -15.08
C SER A 161 17.45 3.17 -15.78
N LYS A 162 16.71 3.46 -16.83
CA LYS A 162 16.77 4.76 -17.56
C LYS A 162 16.13 5.86 -16.72
N ARG A 163 15.06 5.53 -15.98
CA ARG A 163 14.34 6.40 -15.05
C ARG A 163 13.92 5.59 -13.82
N ILE A 164 13.81 6.26 -12.67
CA ILE A 164 13.28 5.66 -11.44
C ILE A 164 12.07 6.44 -10.95
N ILE A 165 11.08 5.71 -10.44
CA ILE A 165 9.94 6.27 -9.71
C ILE A 165 10.10 5.93 -8.24
N ALA A 166 10.05 6.92 -7.37
CA ALA A 166 10.06 6.78 -5.92
C ALA A 166 8.69 7.13 -5.34
N LEU A 167 8.20 6.38 -4.34
CA LEU A 167 6.88 6.62 -3.76
C LEU A 167 6.85 7.73 -2.69
N SER A 168 8.00 8.28 -2.34
CA SER A 168 8.12 9.44 -1.44
C SER A 168 9.44 10.18 -1.65
N ASN A 169 9.54 11.42 -1.15
CA ASN A 169 10.78 12.18 -1.18
C ASN A 169 11.91 11.49 -0.39
N GLY A 170 11.56 10.81 0.72
CA GLY A 170 12.56 10.08 1.50
C GLY A 170 13.11 8.87 0.73
N ILE A 171 12.27 8.15 -0.04
CA ILE A 171 12.71 7.08 -0.94
C ILE A 171 13.59 7.67 -2.06
N GLN A 172 13.20 8.79 -2.67
CA GLN A 172 14.02 9.49 -3.66
C GLN A 172 15.41 9.83 -3.12
N SER A 173 15.47 10.36 -1.90
CA SER A 173 16.74 10.69 -1.23
C SER A 173 17.60 9.46 -1.00
N GLY A 174 17.01 8.35 -0.52
CA GLY A 174 17.71 7.08 -0.31
C GLY A 174 18.30 6.51 -1.62
N ILE A 175 17.54 6.55 -2.70
CA ILE A 175 18.03 6.14 -4.03
C ILE A 175 19.20 7.04 -4.49
N SER A 176 19.07 8.35 -4.32
CA SER A 176 20.12 9.30 -4.72
C SER A 176 21.41 9.11 -3.91
N GLN A 177 21.31 8.76 -2.62
CA GLN A 177 22.46 8.43 -1.78
C GLN A 177 23.21 7.17 -2.25
N SER A 178 22.57 6.28 -2.99
CA SER A 178 23.24 5.13 -3.62
C SER A 178 24.01 5.52 -4.89
N GLY A 179 24.02 6.80 -5.27
CA GLY A 179 24.74 7.34 -6.43
C GLY A 179 23.93 7.41 -7.72
N TYR A 180 22.60 7.19 -7.67
CA TYR A 180 21.75 7.39 -8.84
C TYR A 180 21.36 8.88 -8.99
N PRO A 181 21.39 9.47 -10.20
CA PRO A 181 21.15 10.90 -10.41
C PRO A 181 19.75 11.33 -10.00
N ILE A 182 19.63 12.31 -9.10
CA ILE A 182 18.35 12.75 -8.52
C ILE A 182 17.37 13.30 -9.58
N ASN A 183 17.88 13.93 -10.64
CA ASN A 183 17.09 14.45 -11.76
C ASN A 183 16.49 13.36 -12.65
N GLN A 184 16.89 12.11 -12.48
CA GLN A 184 16.31 10.95 -13.14
C GLN A 184 15.33 10.18 -12.24
N ILE A 185 15.07 10.67 -11.02
CA ILE A 185 14.14 10.09 -10.07
C ILE A 185 12.89 10.98 -9.97
N SER A 186 11.74 10.44 -10.35
CA SER A 186 10.45 11.13 -10.19
C SER A 186 9.72 10.62 -8.94
N VAL A 187 9.21 11.54 -8.12
CA VAL A 187 8.38 11.16 -6.96
C VAL A 187 6.93 11.06 -7.40
N ILE A 188 6.38 9.83 -7.38
CA ILE A 188 4.98 9.53 -7.69
C ILE A 188 4.45 8.65 -6.56
N THR A 189 3.78 9.26 -5.60
CA THR A 189 3.29 8.59 -4.38
C THR A 189 2.24 7.52 -4.70
N ASN A 190 1.81 6.75 -3.70
CA ASN A 190 0.55 6.03 -3.84
C ASN A 190 -0.60 7.02 -4.08
N LEU A 191 -1.68 6.51 -4.61
CA LEU A 191 -2.81 7.29 -5.12
C LEU A 191 -4.13 6.59 -4.79
N SER A 192 -5.22 7.35 -4.91
CA SER A 192 -6.57 6.82 -4.84
C SER A 192 -7.41 7.21 -6.06
N ASN A 193 -8.34 6.34 -6.40
CA ASN A 193 -9.37 6.64 -7.39
C ASN A 193 -10.52 7.40 -6.71
N MET A 194 -10.63 8.70 -6.96
CA MET A 194 -11.58 9.58 -6.31
C MET A 194 -13.04 9.23 -6.60
N GLU A 195 -13.34 8.71 -7.78
CA GLU A 195 -14.68 8.29 -8.18
C GLU A 195 -15.20 7.17 -7.28
N LYS A 196 -14.32 6.20 -6.92
CA LYS A 196 -14.66 5.09 -6.02
C LYS A 196 -14.92 5.54 -4.58
N PHE A 197 -14.33 6.66 -4.18
CA PHE A 197 -14.52 7.28 -2.87
C PHE A 197 -15.52 8.46 -2.89
N ASN A 198 -16.34 8.57 -3.93
CA ASN A 198 -17.49 9.47 -3.90
C ASN A 198 -18.65 8.77 -3.17
N ILE A 199 -18.65 8.92 -1.84
CA ILE A 199 -19.48 8.18 -0.90
C ILE A 199 -20.85 8.80 -0.64
N ASN A 200 -21.24 9.82 -1.38
CA ASN A 200 -22.54 10.45 -1.25
C ASN A 200 -23.66 9.42 -1.50
N GLY A 201 -24.35 9.00 -0.45
CA GLY A 201 -25.45 8.04 -0.50
C GLY A 201 -25.06 6.55 -0.48
N MET A 202 -23.79 6.20 -0.30
CA MET A 202 -23.33 4.80 -0.23
C MET A 202 -23.48 4.15 1.17
N PHE A 203 -24.49 4.51 1.93
CA PHE A 203 -24.79 3.86 3.22
C PHE A 203 -25.45 2.49 3.00
N GLY A 204 -24.77 1.58 2.30
CA GLY A 204 -25.22 0.19 2.22
C GLY A 204 -25.04 -0.53 3.55
N ASN A 205 -26.00 -1.39 3.90
CA ASN A 205 -25.86 -2.31 5.03
C ASN A 205 -24.66 -3.23 4.76
N MET A 206 -23.51 -2.95 5.39
CA MET A 206 -22.45 -3.95 5.53
C MET A 206 -22.81 -4.78 6.76
N ASP A 207 -23.06 -6.06 6.57
CA ASP A 207 -23.14 -6.98 7.70
C ASP A 207 -21.70 -7.17 8.26
N LEU A 208 -21.45 -6.53 9.38
CA LEU A 208 -20.21 -6.64 10.12
C LEU A 208 -20.39 -7.56 11.33
N ASN A 209 -20.82 -8.82 11.08
CA ASN A 209 -20.94 -9.85 12.12
C ASN A 209 -21.84 -9.43 13.32
N GLY A 210 -23.00 -8.85 13.04
CA GLY A 210 -23.96 -8.46 14.07
C GLY A 210 -23.61 -7.16 14.83
N LEU A 211 -22.68 -6.36 14.29
CA LEU A 211 -22.45 -5.01 14.82
C LEU A 211 -23.67 -4.14 14.47
N GLU A 212 -24.46 -3.79 15.46
CA GLU A 212 -25.46 -2.73 15.36
C GLU A 212 -24.73 -1.39 15.22
N TRP A 213 -24.80 -0.83 14.02
CA TRP A 213 -24.07 0.37 13.65
C TRP A 213 -25.06 1.52 13.41
N ASP A 214 -25.25 2.33 14.44
CA ASP A 214 -25.93 3.60 14.30
C ASP A 214 -25.07 4.61 13.53
N GLU A 215 -25.70 5.40 12.65
CA GLU A 215 -25.02 6.42 11.82
C GLU A 215 -24.26 7.46 12.67
N ASN A 216 -24.73 7.71 13.89
CA ASN A 216 -24.14 8.64 14.84
C ASN A 216 -23.04 8.00 15.73
N THR A 217 -22.76 6.72 15.57
CA THR A 217 -21.71 6.05 16.35
C THR A 217 -20.32 6.49 15.89
N PRO A 218 -19.52 7.16 16.74
CA PRO A 218 -18.17 7.54 16.38
C PRO A 218 -17.34 6.29 16.10
N THR A 219 -16.73 6.23 14.90
CA THR A 219 -16.05 5.00 14.44
C THR A 219 -14.65 5.28 13.95
N VAL A 220 -13.69 4.52 14.48
CA VAL A 220 -12.28 4.55 14.11
C VAL A 220 -11.92 3.29 13.33
N ILE A 221 -11.41 3.44 12.10
CA ILE A 221 -11.23 2.32 11.19
C ILE A 221 -9.76 2.15 10.82
N TYR A 222 -9.30 0.91 10.88
CA TYR A 222 -8.06 0.43 10.29
C TYR A 222 -8.35 -0.60 9.21
N THR A 223 -7.70 -0.48 8.05
CA THR A 223 -7.73 -1.51 7.02
C THR A 223 -6.32 -1.91 6.61
N GLY A 224 -6.07 -3.20 6.45
CA GLY A 224 -4.80 -3.69 5.92
C GLY A 224 -4.19 -4.88 6.65
N ALA A 225 -2.96 -5.22 6.27
CA ALA A 225 -2.29 -6.40 6.82
C ALA A 225 -1.98 -6.27 8.32
N PHE A 226 -2.09 -7.38 9.04
CA PHE A 226 -1.63 -7.54 10.42
C PHE A 226 -0.18 -8.08 10.43
N GLY A 227 0.70 -7.32 9.75
CA GLY A 227 2.10 -7.66 9.60
C GLY A 227 2.98 -7.16 10.74
N HIS A 228 4.28 -7.49 10.68
CA HIS A 228 5.25 -7.07 11.69
C HIS A 228 5.46 -5.56 11.76
N VAL A 229 5.30 -4.86 10.63
CA VAL A 229 5.52 -3.40 10.54
C VAL A 229 4.29 -2.59 10.93
N ASN A 230 3.09 -3.20 10.86
CA ASN A 230 1.84 -2.52 11.19
C ASN A 230 1.56 -2.63 12.69
N ASP A 231 1.44 -1.49 13.36
CA ASP A 231 1.22 -1.42 14.81
C ASP A 231 -0.27 -1.44 15.16
N VAL A 232 -0.96 -2.52 14.78
CA VAL A 232 -2.39 -2.69 15.06
C VAL A 232 -2.66 -2.84 16.57
N HIS A 233 -1.69 -3.37 17.32
CA HIS A 233 -1.77 -3.47 18.79
C HIS A 233 -1.93 -2.09 19.46
N TYR A 234 -1.33 -1.05 18.87
CA TYR A 234 -1.50 0.31 19.35
C TYR A 234 -2.98 0.73 19.34
N LEU A 235 -3.74 0.34 18.30
CA LEU A 235 -5.16 0.67 18.22
C LEU A 235 -5.98 -0.08 19.29
N VAL A 236 -5.59 -1.31 19.65
CA VAL A 236 -6.21 -2.06 20.76
C VAL A 236 -5.96 -1.35 22.10
N LYS A 237 -4.74 -0.82 22.33
CA LYS A 237 -4.43 -0.02 23.53
C LYS A 237 -5.25 1.28 23.57
N ILE A 238 -5.40 1.96 22.45
CA ILE A 238 -6.29 3.14 22.36
C ILE A 238 -7.73 2.74 22.72
N ALA A 239 -8.23 1.63 22.19
CA ALA A 239 -9.59 1.16 22.45
C ALA A 239 -9.80 0.80 23.96
N GLU A 240 -8.78 0.23 24.61
CA GLU A 240 -8.80 -0.05 26.04
C GLU A 240 -8.99 1.23 26.89
N VAL A 241 -8.26 2.28 26.56
CA VAL A 241 -8.38 3.58 27.24
C VAL A 241 -9.72 4.23 26.91
N MET A 242 -10.14 4.19 25.65
CA MET A 242 -11.40 4.77 25.17
C MET A 242 -12.62 4.10 25.78
N LYS A 243 -12.55 2.82 26.18
CA LYS A 243 -13.61 2.11 26.91
C LYS A 243 -14.05 2.88 28.18
N LYS A 244 -13.12 3.61 28.82
CA LYS A 244 -13.40 4.45 30.00
C LYS A 244 -13.73 5.89 29.65
N LEU A 245 -13.05 6.46 28.64
CA LEU A 245 -13.21 7.87 28.26
C LEU A 245 -14.48 8.13 27.45
N ASN A 246 -14.78 7.24 26.49
CA ASN A 246 -15.94 7.35 25.61
C ASN A 246 -16.38 5.96 25.11
N PRO A 247 -17.21 5.23 25.84
CA PRO A 247 -17.62 3.87 25.51
C PRO A 247 -18.49 3.76 24.24
N ARG A 248 -18.98 4.88 23.70
CA ARG A 248 -19.74 4.91 22.44
C ARG A 248 -18.83 4.68 21.22
N VAL A 249 -17.53 4.97 21.31
CA VAL A 249 -16.60 4.84 20.19
C VAL A 249 -16.41 3.38 19.82
N LYS A 250 -16.58 3.07 18.54
CA LYS A 250 -16.31 1.75 17.98
C LYS A 250 -15.02 1.76 17.14
N PHE A 251 -14.28 0.69 17.29
CA PHE A 251 -13.05 0.44 16.53
C PHE A 251 -13.26 -0.74 15.61
N ILE A 252 -12.98 -0.58 14.30
CA ILE A 252 -13.08 -1.65 13.31
C ILE A 252 -11.71 -1.87 12.69
N ILE A 253 -11.25 -3.10 12.77
CA ILE A 253 -9.97 -3.54 12.26
C ILE A 253 -10.24 -4.59 11.19
N ALA A 254 -10.14 -4.21 9.90
CA ALA A 254 -10.36 -5.09 8.77
C ALA A 254 -9.02 -5.56 8.19
N GLY A 255 -8.79 -6.87 8.18
CA GLY A 255 -7.57 -7.42 7.61
C GLY A 255 -7.14 -8.78 8.14
N GLU A 256 -5.99 -9.23 7.68
CA GLU A 256 -5.37 -10.50 8.08
C GLU A 256 -3.85 -10.38 8.18
N GLY A 257 -3.21 -11.37 8.77
CA GLY A 257 -1.75 -11.45 8.83
C GLY A 257 -1.23 -12.22 10.02
N ILE A 258 0.10 -12.37 10.08
CA ILE A 258 0.79 -13.19 11.08
C ILE A 258 0.50 -12.79 12.53
N LYS A 259 0.15 -11.53 12.78
CA LYS A 259 -0.19 -11.01 14.11
C LYS A 259 -1.69 -11.08 14.44
N GLY A 260 -2.53 -11.63 13.56
CA GLY A 260 -3.99 -11.62 13.73
C GLY A 260 -4.46 -12.29 15.03
N THR A 261 -3.93 -13.47 15.34
CA THR A 261 -4.23 -14.21 16.59
C THR A 261 -3.85 -13.37 17.82
N ASN A 262 -2.63 -12.85 17.86
CA ASN A 262 -2.15 -12.03 18.99
C ASN A 262 -2.98 -10.75 19.19
N ILE A 263 -3.47 -10.13 18.11
CA ILE A 263 -4.32 -8.93 18.17
C ILE A 263 -5.65 -9.30 18.83
N ARG A 264 -6.28 -10.40 18.42
CA ARG A 264 -7.54 -10.89 19.00
C ARG A 264 -7.40 -11.28 20.47
N GLU A 265 -6.36 -12.05 20.80
CA GLU A 265 -6.04 -12.45 22.18
C GLU A 265 -5.83 -11.23 23.09
N PHE A 266 -5.07 -10.24 22.61
CA PHE A 266 -4.84 -9.02 23.36
C PHE A 266 -6.13 -8.20 23.53
N ALA A 267 -6.95 -8.04 22.49
CA ALA A 267 -8.23 -7.36 22.57
C ALA A 267 -9.22 -8.07 23.51
N GLN A 268 -9.20 -9.40 23.57
CA GLN A 268 -9.97 -10.19 24.52
C GLN A 268 -9.48 -9.98 25.96
N LYS A 269 -8.15 -10.02 26.17
CA LYS A 269 -7.51 -9.83 27.48
C LYS A 269 -7.88 -8.48 28.11
N VAL A 270 -7.92 -7.41 27.32
CA VAL A 270 -8.28 -6.05 27.79
C VAL A 270 -9.79 -5.77 27.70
N ASP A 271 -10.58 -6.80 27.40
CA ASP A 271 -12.04 -6.78 27.40
C ASP A 271 -12.65 -5.71 26.46
N VAL A 272 -12.11 -5.58 25.26
CA VAL A 272 -12.66 -4.71 24.19
C VAL A 272 -13.16 -5.48 22.98
N LEU A 273 -12.72 -6.73 22.78
CA LEU A 273 -13.11 -7.54 21.62
C LEU A 273 -14.62 -7.80 21.60
N ASN A 274 -15.26 -7.56 20.45
CA ASN A 274 -16.71 -7.67 20.22
C ASN A 274 -17.59 -6.82 21.17
N LYS A 275 -17.00 -5.77 21.78
CA LYS A 275 -17.70 -4.78 22.62
C LYS A 275 -17.54 -3.37 22.05
N SER A 276 -16.30 -2.89 22.02
CA SER A 276 -15.93 -1.61 21.42
C SER A 276 -14.93 -1.76 20.27
N LEU A 277 -14.30 -2.94 20.10
CA LEU A 277 -13.37 -3.23 19.02
C LEU A 277 -13.77 -4.53 18.29
N TYR A 278 -13.86 -4.45 16.98
CA TYR A 278 -14.28 -5.53 16.09
C TYR A 278 -13.16 -5.84 15.11
N VAL A 279 -12.79 -7.11 14.98
CA VAL A 279 -11.78 -7.59 14.04
C VAL A 279 -12.47 -8.42 12.98
N ILE A 280 -12.52 -7.90 11.77
CA ILE A 280 -13.18 -8.51 10.61
C ILE A 280 -12.18 -8.99 9.57
N ASP A 281 -12.63 -9.86 8.70
CA ASP A 281 -11.83 -10.41 7.60
C ASP A 281 -11.42 -9.31 6.60
N PRO A 282 -10.36 -9.56 5.79
CA PRO A 282 -9.94 -8.61 4.79
C PRO A 282 -11.02 -8.40 3.73
N LEU A 283 -11.30 -7.13 3.45
CA LEU A 283 -12.27 -6.73 2.43
C LEU A 283 -11.60 -6.64 1.05
N ILE A 284 -12.38 -6.93 0.01
CA ILE A 284 -11.98 -6.62 -1.37
C ILE A 284 -11.90 -5.10 -1.55
N LYS A 285 -11.09 -4.66 -2.51
CA LYS A 285 -10.81 -3.21 -2.66
C LYS A 285 -12.07 -2.39 -2.95
N SER A 286 -13.04 -2.94 -3.65
CA SER A 286 -14.31 -2.27 -3.98
C SER A 286 -15.24 -2.05 -2.76
N GLU A 287 -15.01 -2.74 -1.64
CA GLU A 287 -15.79 -2.58 -0.41
C GLU A 287 -15.21 -1.53 0.56
N ILE A 288 -13.92 -1.21 0.42
CA ILE A 288 -13.25 -0.23 1.29
C ILE A 288 -13.97 1.13 1.30
N PRO A 289 -14.43 1.70 0.18
CA PRO A 289 -15.17 2.96 0.20
C PRO A 289 -16.42 2.92 1.06
N LYS A 290 -17.18 1.81 1.03
CA LYS A 290 -18.41 1.63 1.84
C LYS A 290 -18.06 1.61 3.33
N LEU A 291 -16.99 0.89 3.71
CA LEU A 291 -16.52 0.87 5.09
C LEU A 291 -16.07 2.28 5.54
N TYR A 292 -15.29 2.98 4.70
CA TYR A 292 -14.79 4.31 5.03
C TYR A 292 -15.89 5.38 5.06
N ALA A 293 -17.00 5.19 4.35
CA ALA A 293 -18.17 6.07 4.45
C ALA A 293 -18.64 6.20 5.90
N ARG A 294 -18.59 5.11 6.65
CA ARG A 294 -18.99 5.03 8.07
C ARG A 294 -17.93 5.53 9.05
N ALA A 295 -16.68 5.74 8.61
CA ALA A 295 -15.61 6.17 9.49
C ALA A 295 -15.80 7.62 9.96
N SER A 296 -15.58 7.88 11.24
CA SER A 296 -15.27 9.22 11.73
C SER A 296 -13.80 9.53 11.52
N ILE A 297 -12.92 8.52 11.71
CA ILE A 297 -11.47 8.63 11.56
C ILE A 297 -10.93 7.35 10.91
N VAL A 298 -10.03 7.50 9.93
CA VAL A 298 -9.26 6.41 9.35
C VAL A 298 -7.85 6.41 9.92
N THR A 299 -7.27 5.22 10.14
CA THR A 299 -5.95 5.11 10.77
C THR A 299 -4.91 4.50 9.84
N SER A 300 -3.69 5.03 9.90
CA SER A 300 -2.49 4.42 9.33
C SER A 300 -1.46 4.28 10.43
N LEU A 301 -1.12 3.04 10.81
CA LEU A 301 -0.31 2.75 11.98
C LEU A 301 0.91 1.92 11.61
N PHE A 302 2.08 2.29 12.15
CA PHE A 302 3.34 1.58 11.99
C PHE A 302 4.09 1.51 13.32
N ILE A 303 4.92 0.47 13.48
CA ILE A 303 5.88 0.43 14.58
C ILE A 303 6.85 1.61 14.49
N ASN A 304 7.39 2.04 15.63
CA ASN A 304 8.35 3.15 15.67
C ASN A 304 9.71 2.73 15.11
N LEU A 305 9.80 2.73 13.78
CA LEU A 305 11.02 2.45 13.06
C LEU A 305 11.24 3.56 12.01
N LYS A 306 12.33 4.31 12.14
CA LYS A 306 12.63 5.47 11.27
C LYS A 306 12.60 5.13 9.77
N ALA A 307 13.07 3.94 9.39
CA ALA A 307 13.04 3.46 8.00
C ALA A 307 11.60 3.39 7.42
N LEU A 308 10.57 3.24 8.28
CA LEU A 308 9.17 3.21 7.86
C LEU A 308 8.55 4.62 7.72
N TRP A 309 9.22 5.68 8.15
CA TRP A 309 8.69 7.05 8.03
C TRP A 309 8.58 7.52 6.57
N ASN A 310 9.29 6.86 5.67
CA ASN A 310 9.25 7.12 4.23
C ASN A 310 8.16 6.31 3.50
N ASN A 311 7.35 5.53 4.23
CA ASN A 311 6.31 4.68 3.65
C ASN A 311 5.29 5.47 2.82
N SER A 312 4.59 4.74 1.94
CA SER A 312 3.50 5.27 1.13
C SER A 312 2.31 4.29 1.20
N ALA A 313 1.71 4.15 2.41
CA ALA A 313 0.68 3.15 2.65
C ALA A 313 -0.65 3.52 1.99
N ASN A 314 -1.28 2.59 1.25
CA ASN A 314 -2.54 2.83 0.53
C ASN A 314 -3.66 3.35 1.42
N LYS A 315 -3.81 2.82 2.64
CA LYS A 315 -4.86 3.23 3.59
C LYS A 315 -4.83 4.72 3.93
N PHE A 316 -3.64 5.34 3.92
CA PHE A 316 -3.49 6.77 4.11
C PHE A 316 -4.18 7.56 2.97
N PHE A 317 -3.90 7.19 1.74
CA PHE A 317 -4.47 7.87 0.56
C PHE A 317 -5.95 7.57 0.38
N ASP A 318 -6.36 6.32 0.65
CA ASP A 318 -7.76 5.91 0.61
C ASP A 318 -8.61 6.66 1.65
N GLY A 319 -8.05 6.86 2.86
CA GLY A 319 -8.72 7.64 3.91
C GLY A 319 -8.85 9.12 3.54
N LEU A 320 -7.80 9.72 2.97
CA LEU A 320 -7.87 11.08 2.44
C LEU A 320 -8.93 11.20 1.34
N ALA A 321 -8.96 10.25 0.38
CA ALA A 321 -9.94 10.22 -0.70
C ALA A 321 -11.37 10.04 -0.20
N ALA A 322 -11.58 9.32 0.89
CA ALA A 322 -12.86 9.19 1.56
C ALA A 322 -13.29 10.47 2.34
N GLY A 323 -12.46 11.51 2.34
CA GLY A 323 -12.73 12.73 3.09
C GLY A 323 -12.76 12.50 4.60
N LYS A 324 -11.91 11.58 5.11
CA LYS A 324 -11.86 11.26 6.53
C LYS A 324 -10.55 11.75 7.15
N PRO A 325 -10.59 12.36 8.34
CA PRO A 325 -9.38 12.69 9.09
C PRO A 325 -8.51 11.45 9.29
N ILE A 326 -7.18 11.60 9.11
CA ILE A 326 -6.24 10.50 9.27
C ILE A 326 -5.53 10.58 10.62
N MET A 327 -5.62 9.51 11.41
CA MET A 327 -4.79 9.33 12.61
C MET A 327 -3.57 8.49 12.29
N ILE A 328 -2.36 8.98 12.60
CA ILE A 328 -1.10 8.25 12.47
C ILE A 328 -0.31 8.25 13.78
N ASN A 329 0.51 7.20 14.00
CA ASN A 329 1.38 7.06 15.18
C ASN A 329 2.88 7.11 14.84
N TYR A 330 3.25 7.56 13.63
CA TYR A 330 4.63 7.65 13.15
C TYR A 330 4.93 9.04 12.60
N SER A 331 6.20 9.38 12.53
CA SER A 331 6.70 10.67 12.00
C SER A 331 7.04 10.57 10.50
N GLY A 332 7.65 11.63 9.97
CA GLY A 332 8.05 11.74 8.58
C GLY A 332 7.06 12.55 7.73
N TRP A 333 7.20 12.45 6.42
CA TRP A 333 6.53 13.31 5.45
C TRP A 333 4.98 13.27 5.53
N GLN A 334 4.39 12.14 5.92
CA GLN A 334 2.94 12.03 6.06
C GLN A 334 2.44 12.82 7.27
N ARG A 335 3.20 12.82 8.39
CA ARG A 335 2.87 13.65 9.54
C ARG A 335 2.95 15.14 9.19
N GLU A 336 4.03 15.58 8.58
CA GLU A 336 4.22 16.97 8.13
C GLU A 336 3.09 17.40 7.18
N LEU A 337 2.68 16.51 6.28
CA LEU A 337 1.60 16.74 5.34
C LEU A 337 0.25 16.94 6.05
N LEU A 338 -0.09 16.05 7.01
CA LEU A 338 -1.33 16.14 7.79
C LEU A 338 -1.39 17.40 8.63
N GLU A 339 -0.29 17.75 9.30
CA GLU A 339 -0.19 18.95 10.14
C GLU A 339 -0.33 20.22 9.28
N LYS A 340 0.39 20.28 8.15
CA LYS A 340 0.35 21.42 7.23
C LYS A 340 -1.05 21.67 6.63
N HIS A 341 -1.73 20.59 6.20
CA HIS A 341 -3.02 20.68 5.53
C HIS A 341 -4.21 20.51 6.48
N LYS A 342 -3.96 20.25 7.77
CA LYS A 342 -4.99 19.98 8.78
C LYS A 342 -5.94 18.83 8.37
N ALA A 343 -5.40 17.82 7.68
CA ALA A 343 -6.13 16.69 7.13
C ALA A 343 -6.15 15.46 8.08
N GLY A 344 -5.66 15.63 9.30
CA GLY A 344 -5.55 14.58 10.29
C GLY A 344 -4.60 14.98 11.42
N PHE A 345 -4.17 14.00 12.20
CA PHE A 345 -3.35 14.26 13.38
C PHE A 345 -2.40 13.10 13.71
N TYR A 346 -1.33 13.44 14.40
CA TYR A 346 -0.36 12.51 14.95
C TYR A 346 -0.70 12.20 16.41
N VAL A 347 -0.48 10.95 16.82
CA VAL A 347 -0.53 10.46 18.21
C VAL A 347 0.79 9.78 18.57
N PRO A 348 1.33 9.92 19.81
CA PRO A 348 2.60 9.30 20.18
C PRO A 348 2.49 7.78 20.20
N HIS A 349 3.43 7.07 19.56
CA HIS A 349 3.42 5.60 19.43
C HIS A 349 3.61 4.86 20.77
N ASP A 350 4.26 5.50 21.73
CA ASP A 350 4.61 4.96 23.06
C ASP A 350 3.66 5.41 24.18
N LYS A 351 2.69 6.28 23.86
CA LYS A 351 1.76 6.88 24.83
C LYS A 351 0.30 6.73 24.35
N PRO A 352 -0.27 5.54 24.41
CA PRO A 352 -1.64 5.30 23.95
C PRO A 352 -2.68 6.11 24.73
N GLU A 353 -2.43 6.44 26.00
CA GLU A 353 -3.30 7.28 26.83
C GLU A 353 -3.41 8.70 26.25
N GLU A 354 -2.27 9.34 25.93
CA GLU A 354 -2.26 10.65 25.28
C GLU A 354 -2.96 10.59 23.92
N GLY A 355 -2.71 9.50 23.16
CA GLY A 355 -3.37 9.24 21.89
C GLY A 355 -4.88 9.13 22.01
N ALA A 356 -5.38 8.41 23.02
CA ALA A 356 -6.81 8.25 23.28
C ALA A 356 -7.47 9.56 23.72
N ILE A 357 -6.81 10.35 24.57
CA ILE A 357 -7.31 11.67 25.00
C ILE A 357 -7.47 12.59 23.77
N LYS A 358 -6.44 12.67 22.92
CA LYS A 358 -6.48 13.48 21.70
C LYS A 358 -7.57 12.99 20.73
N LEU A 359 -7.68 11.69 20.54
CA LEU A 359 -8.74 11.08 19.72
C LEU A 359 -10.12 11.47 20.24
N ASN A 360 -10.35 11.35 21.57
CA ASN A 360 -11.62 11.69 22.19
C ASN A 360 -11.96 13.19 22.04
N GLN A 361 -10.97 14.08 22.19
CA GLN A 361 -11.17 15.52 21.96
C GLN A 361 -11.67 15.80 20.54
N ILE A 362 -11.04 15.18 19.53
CA ILE A 362 -11.41 15.37 18.12
C ILE A 362 -12.79 14.77 17.83
N LEU A 363 -13.10 13.58 18.37
CA LEU A 363 -14.39 12.93 18.16
C LEU A 363 -15.57 13.70 18.82
N ASN A 364 -15.31 14.47 19.86
CA ASN A 364 -16.31 15.32 20.53
C ASN A 364 -16.44 16.72 19.91
N ASP A 365 -15.70 17.02 18.83
CA ASP A 365 -15.80 18.27 18.06
C ASP A 365 -16.23 17.99 16.62
N PRO A 366 -17.54 17.94 16.33
CA PRO A 366 -18.05 17.68 14.98
C PRO A 366 -17.57 18.70 13.95
N SER A 367 -17.40 19.96 14.35
CA SER A 367 -16.92 21.02 13.44
C SER A 367 -15.46 20.78 13.03
N GLN A 368 -14.62 20.35 13.98
CA GLN A 368 -13.24 19.98 13.70
C GLN A 368 -13.15 18.74 12.81
N LEU A 369 -13.96 17.72 13.06
CA LEU A 369 -14.04 16.50 12.23
C LEU A 369 -14.42 16.84 10.80
N GLU A 370 -15.46 17.64 10.59
CA GLU A 370 -15.90 18.06 9.27
C GLU A 370 -14.84 18.87 8.55
N PHE A 371 -14.22 19.84 9.23
CA PHE A 371 -13.13 20.64 8.68
C PHE A 371 -11.95 19.78 8.23
N MET A 372 -11.49 18.87 9.11
CA MET A 372 -10.40 17.95 8.78
C MET A 372 -10.77 17.01 7.63
N GLY A 373 -11.99 16.53 7.57
CA GLY A 373 -12.50 15.68 6.50
C GLY A 373 -12.49 16.39 5.13
N LYS A 374 -12.97 17.63 5.07
CA LYS A 374 -12.91 18.48 3.86
C LYS A 374 -11.47 18.72 3.43
N ALA A 375 -10.58 19.03 4.36
CA ALA A 375 -9.16 19.23 4.10
C ALA A 375 -8.49 17.94 3.58
N ALA A 376 -8.83 16.78 4.13
CA ALA A 376 -8.36 15.48 3.66
C ALA A 376 -8.79 15.20 2.22
N ARG A 377 -10.07 15.44 1.90
CA ARG A 377 -10.63 15.27 0.55
C ARG A 377 -9.94 16.19 -0.46
N GLN A 378 -9.83 17.47 -0.15
CA GLN A 378 -9.16 18.46 -1.01
C GLN A 378 -7.70 18.05 -1.27
N LEU A 379 -6.98 17.64 -0.23
CA LEU A 379 -5.59 17.18 -0.35
C LEU A 379 -5.47 15.97 -1.29
N ALA A 380 -6.41 15.02 -1.21
CA ALA A 380 -6.45 13.86 -2.08
C ALA A 380 -6.72 14.26 -3.54
N GLU A 381 -7.68 15.13 -3.79
CA GLU A 381 -8.03 15.62 -5.14
C GLU A 381 -6.85 16.33 -5.80
N GLU A 382 -6.23 17.25 -5.09
CA GLU A 382 -5.15 18.09 -5.64
C GLU A 382 -3.86 17.31 -5.88
N LYS A 383 -3.50 16.36 -4.99
CA LYS A 383 -2.16 15.76 -4.99
C LYS A 383 -2.12 14.26 -5.20
N PHE A 384 -3.14 13.52 -4.77
CA PHE A 384 -3.07 12.06 -4.66
C PHE A 384 -4.15 11.32 -5.45
N SER A 385 -4.98 12.03 -6.19
CA SER A 385 -5.91 11.40 -7.13
C SER A 385 -5.14 10.72 -8.26
N ILE A 386 -5.76 9.71 -8.87
CA ILE A 386 -5.22 9.09 -10.08
C ILE A 386 -5.02 10.12 -11.18
N ASP A 387 -5.92 11.11 -11.29
CA ASP A 387 -5.86 12.16 -12.29
C ASP A 387 -4.69 13.12 -12.09
N ALA A 388 -4.30 13.38 -10.83
CA ALA A 388 -3.13 14.20 -10.52
C ALA A 388 -1.80 13.45 -10.73
N GLN A 389 -1.78 12.12 -10.47
CA GLN A 389 -0.54 11.34 -10.49
C GLN A 389 -0.27 10.66 -11.83
N TYR A 390 -1.31 10.25 -12.57
CA TYR A 390 -1.16 9.52 -13.82
C TYR A 390 -0.39 10.30 -14.92
N PRO A 391 -0.67 11.59 -15.18
CA PRO A 391 0.08 12.32 -16.20
C PRO A 391 1.59 12.38 -15.91
N ARG A 392 1.95 12.45 -14.62
CA ARG A 392 3.35 12.41 -14.19
C ARG A 392 3.97 11.03 -14.42
N PHE A 393 3.21 9.97 -14.16
CA PHE A 393 3.62 8.60 -14.39
C PHE A 393 3.84 8.31 -15.89
N GLU A 394 2.88 8.65 -16.74
CA GLU A 394 2.96 8.48 -18.18
C GLU A 394 4.16 9.23 -18.77
N LYS A 395 4.37 10.48 -18.32
CA LYS A 395 5.50 11.31 -18.73
C LYS A 395 6.87 10.66 -18.43
N VAL A 396 7.00 9.95 -17.30
CA VAL A 396 8.24 9.21 -16.98
C VAL A 396 8.46 8.08 -17.96
N LEU A 397 7.41 7.35 -18.37
CA LEU A 397 7.52 6.28 -19.35
C LEU A 397 7.90 6.83 -20.75
N LEU A 398 7.30 7.95 -21.15
CA LEU A 398 7.63 8.62 -22.40
C LEU A 398 9.09 9.12 -22.41
N PHE A 399 9.53 9.80 -21.36
CA PHE A 399 10.93 10.25 -21.22
C PHE A 399 11.96 9.12 -21.16
N ALA A 400 11.56 7.90 -20.91
CA ALA A 400 12.46 6.78 -20.97
C ALA A 400 12.69 6.31 -22.41
N LEU A 401 11.79 6.63 -23.35
CA LEU A 401 11.93 6.28 -24.78
C LEU A 401 12.89 7.23 -25.51
N ASP A 402 13.00 8.48 -25.04
CA ASP A 402 13.97 9.47 -25.52
C ASP A 402 15.40 9.13 -25.03
#